data_a775aa34a99422d486f479a4b7996f27
#
_entry.id   a775aa34a99422d486f479a4b7996f27
#
_cell.length_a   1.000
_cell.length_b   1.000
_cell.length_c   1.000
_cell.angle_alpha   90.00
_cell.angle_beta   90.00
_cell.angle_gamma   90.00
#
_symmetry.space_group_name_H-M   'P 1'
#
loop_
_entity.id
_entity.type
_entity.pdbx_description
1 polymer ?
#
loop_
_entity_poly.entity_id
_entity_poly.type
_entity_poly.pdbx_seq_one_letter_code
_entity_poly.pdbx_strand_id
1 'polypeptide(L)'
;MSVRNRRWLSCLLVSAALLAAGCASEKVPAKDLGTEIDDVAATLIQQPLLHSTSIGVVYRGKEFIRHRGDMETGKPGLPTDATLYEIGSLSKTLAGTLMANAVLEHKVSLDDDVRQYLQGDYPNLQYKGEPIRIRHLLSHTSGLPNMLPERANTVLADFTDHRTPGELHAIYGHYGKSDFFKDLHAVEIGRAPGKDYAYSSAGTELTAHILETVYKRDYASLLRGYLGDSAAMTGLRLTLGDDEALRLAVGYHSDNPVPTTPMPQLPWGASGNVKATVPDMVKYLRFQLANGPVVEESHRPLVKFDSEFSIGYFWNIVAGDQLKGVYYAHHGGVPRSQCYIYIVPKYDLGIFVITNQSGDQTARAMQTAIDTLVEKIAEREAAAGAEAYR
;
A
#
# COMPACT_ATOMS: atom_id res chain seq x y z
N MET A 1 -72.02 -72.10 5.83
CA MET A 1 -71.43 -72.91 6.93
C MET A 1 -70.30 -72.05 7.50
N SER A 2 -70.61 -71.47 8.67
CA SER A 2 -70.11 -71.86 10.01
C SER A 2 -68.59 -71.57 10.14
N VAL A 3 -67.99 -70.90 11.09
CA VAL A 3 -68.34 -70.50 12.46
C VAL A 3 -67.32 -69.44 12.94
N ARG A 4 -67.82 -68.47 13.63
CA ARG A 4 -67.28 -67.66 14.70
C ARG A 4 -66.00 -68.19 15.35
N ASN A 5 -65.03 -67.25 15.63
CA ASN A 5 -64.71 -67.03 17.06
C ASN A 5 -63.96 -65.66 17.29
N ARG A 6 -64.48 -64.95 18.24
CA ARG A 6 -63.98 -63.78 18.90
C ARG A 6 -62.80 -64.15 19.82
N ARG A 7 -61.75 -63.34 19.87
CA ARG A 7 -61.04 -63.16 21.14
C ARG A 7 -60.48 -61.71 21.23
N TRP A 8 -60.79 -61.20 22.30
CA TRP A 8 -60.56 -59.97 23.02
C TRP A 8 -59.14 -59.56 23.24
N LEU A 9 -58.92 -58.18 23.19
CA LEU A 9 -58.16 -57.29 24.09
C LEU A 9 -56.65 -57.49 24.30
N SER A 10 -55.96 -56.49 24.06
CA SER A 10 -55.42 -55.57 25.12
C SER A 10 -54.78 -54.38 24.51
N CYS A 11 -55.22 -53.15 24.79
CA CYS A 11 -54.57 -51.88 24.57
C CYS A 11 -53.33 -51.81 25.47
N LEU A 12 -52.19 -51.67 24.86
CA LEU A 12 -50.99 -51.15 25.52
C LEU A 12 -50.58 -49.84 24.80
N LEU A 13 -50.95 -48.73 25.44
CA LEU A 13 -50.44 -47.42 25.14
C LEU A 13 -48.92 -47.35 25.49
N VAL A 14 -48.08 -47.43 24.51
CA VAL A 14 -46.69 -47.09 24.67
C VAL A 14 -46.53 -45.58 24.32
N SER A 15 -46.44 -44.76 25.34
CA SER A 15 -46.04 -43.32 25.21
C SER A 15 -44.60 -43.24 24.79
N ALA A 16 -44.38 -43.01 23.51
CA ALA A 16 -43.04 -42.63 23.01
C ALA A 16 -42.78 -41.18 23.41
N ALA A 17 -42.02 -40.97 24.48
CA ALA A 17 -41.40 -39.68 24.78
C ALA A 17 -40.31 -39.43 23.75
N LEU A 18 -40.58 -38.59 22.76
CA LEU A 18 -39.56 -38.00 21.89
C LEU A 18 -38.71 -37.04 22.74
N LEU A 19 -37.55 -37.50 23.19
CA LEU A 19 -36.47 -36.67 23.66
C LEU A 19 -35.94 -35.89 22.43
N ALA A 20 -36.42 -34.66 22.24
CA ALA A 20 -35.79 -33.69 21.38
C ALA A 20 -34.45 -33.29 22.03
N ALA A 21 -33.40 -34.03 21.72
CA ALA A 21 -32.04 -33.56 21.97
C ALA A 21 -31.79 -32.36 21.04
N GLY A 22 -32.10 -31.18 21.54
CA GLY A 22 -31.63 -29.94 20.90
C GLY A 22 -30.11 -29.97 20.88
N CYS A 23 -29.51 -30.20 19.71
CA CYS A 23 -28.12 -29.86 19.48
C CYS A 23 -28.00 -28.34 19.66
N ALA A 24 -27.72 -27.91 20.90
CA ALA A 24 -27.17 -26.59 21.12
C ALA A 24 -25.81 -26.60 20.41
N SER A 25 -25.75 -26.02 19.21
CA SER A 25 -24.51 -25.69 18.58
C SER A 25 -23.78 -24.75 19.56
N GLU A 26 -22.81 -25.28 20.29
CA GLU A 26 -21.87 -24.43 21.05
C GLU A 26 -21.31 -23.44 20.05
N LYS A 27 -21.69 -22.17 20.17
CA LYS A 27 -21.03 -21.07 19.42
C LYS A 27 -19.59 -21.07 19.87
N VAL A 28 -18.69 -21.52 19.00
CA VAL A 28 -17.27 -21.33 19.17
C VAL A 28 -17.10 -19.82 19.37
N PRO A 29 -16.52 -19.36 20.49
CA PRO A 29 -16.34 -17.93 20.72
C PRO A 29 -15.52 -17.37 19.55
N ALA A 30 -15.98 -16.25 18.97
CA ALA A 30 -15.25 -15.58 17.91
C ALA A 30 -13.82 -15.27 18.39
N LYS A 31 -12.81 -15.68 17.61
CA LYS A 31 -11.41 -15.36 17.91
C LYS A 31 -11.27 -13.86 18.07
N ASP A 32 -10.40 -13.41 18.99
CA ASP A 32 -10.06 -11.99 19.03
C ASP A 32 -9.32 -11.55 17.75
N LEU A 33 -9.40 -10.29 17.40
CA LEU A 33 -8.82 -9.78 16.16
C LEU A 33 -7.29 -9.95 16.11
N GLY A 34 -6.61 -9.84 17.26
CA GLY A 34 -5.16 -10.07 17.33
C GLY A 34 -4.80 -11.48 16.89
N THR A 35 -5.54 -12.48 17.35
CA THR A 35 -5.38 -13.89 16.96
C THR A 35 -5.66 -14.08 15.45
N GLU A 36 -6.68 -13.43 14.90
CA GLU A 36 -6.98 -13.52 13.47
C GLU A 36 -5.88 -12.92 12.60
N ILE A 37 -5.29 -11.79 13.02
CA ILE A 37 -4.12 -11.20 12.34
C ILE A 37 -2.91 -12.14 12.43
N ASP A 38 -2.71 -12.78 13.58
CA ASP A 38 -1.66 -13.80 13.76
C ASP A 38 -1.83 -14.98 12.81
N ASP A 39 -3.05 -15.50 12.66
CA ASP A 39 -3.36 -16.60 11.75
C ASP A 39 -3.10 -16.22 10.29
N VAL A 40 -3.49 -15.00 9.89
CA VAL A 40 -3.24 -14.49 8.53
C VAL A 40 -1.75 -14.33 8.28
N ALA A 41 -0.99 -13.78 9.22
CA ALA A 41 0.45 -13.64 9.09
C ALA A 41 1.14 -15.03 9.01
N ALA A 42 0.70 -16.00 9.82
CA ALA A 42 1.22 -17.37 9.80
C ALA A 42 0.90 -18.08 8.47
N THR A 43 -0.29 -17.83 7.90
CA THR A 43 -0.66 -18.38 6.58
C THR A 43 0.15 -17.74 5.46
N LEU A 44 0.38 -16.44 5.53
CA LEU A 44 1.11 -15.70 4.50
C LEU A 44 2.55 -16.22 4.37
N ILE A 45 3.27 -16.44 5.46
CA ILE A 45 4.66 -16.94 5.42
C ILE A 45 4.79 -18.42 5.02
N GLN A 46 3.69 -19.15 4.86
CA GLN A 46 3.72 -20.51 4.30
C GLN A 46 3.84 -20.50 2.77
N GLN A 47 3.72 -19.35 2.14
CA GLN A 47 3.94 -19.23 0.71
C GLN A 47 5.41 -19.51 0.35
N PRO A 48 5.71 -20.28 -0.70
CA PRO A 48 7.02 -20.87 -0.92
C PRO A 48 8.20 -19.90 -0.97
N LEU A 49 8.00 -18.65 -1.35
CA LEU A 49 9.09 -17.68 -1.51
C LEU A 49 9.14 -16.65 -0.38
N LEU A 50 8.21 -16.68 0.57
CA LEU A 50 8.15 -15.67 1.61
C LEU A 50 9.02 -16.05 2.82
N HIS A 51 10.01 -15.23 3.13
CA HIS A 51 10.89 -15.42 4.27
C HIS A 51 10.31 -14.80 5.55
N SER A 52 9.87 -13.54 5.46
CA SER A 52 9.25 -12.85 6.59
C SER A 52 8.16 -11.89 6.14
N THR A 53 7.25 -11.61 7.05
CA THR A 53 6.21 -10.61 6.89
C THR A 53 5.99 -9.82 8.17
N SER A 54 5.57 -8.58 8.00
CA SER A 54 5.09 -7.75 9.09
C SER A 54 3.75 -7.12 8.69
N ILE A 55 2.80 -7.14 9.61
CA ILE A 55 1.44 -6.63 9.41
C ILE A 55 1.15 -5.58 10.49
N GLY A 56 0.74 -4.39 10.07
CA GLY A 56 0.19 -3.35 10.91
C GLY A 56 -1.29 -3.15 10.61
N VAL A 57 -2.14 -3.14 11.63
CA VAL A 57 -3.58 -2.91 11.49
C VAL A 57 -4.01 -1.85 12.49
N VAL A 58 -4.83 -0.91 12.03
CA VAL A 58 -5.61 -0.01 12.86
C VAL A 58 -7.09 -0.33 12.63
N TYR A 59 -7.81 -0.65 13.68
CA TYR A 59 -9.23 -0.93 13.60
C TYR A 59 -9.95 -0.28 14.78
N ARG A 60 -10.86 0.66 14.49
CA ARG A 60 -11.59 1.44 15.50
C ARG A 60 -10.66 2.03 16.57
N GLY A 61 -9.57 2.62 16.10
CA GLY A 61 -8.53 3.24 16.94
C GLY A 61 -7.61 2.27 17.67
N LYS A 62 -7.83 0.96 17.63
CA LYS A 62 -6.92 -0.05 18.19
C LYS A 62 -5.84 -0.44 17.19
N GLU A 63 -4.62 -0.58 17.68
CA GLU A 63 -3.43 -0.89 16.88
C GLU A 63 -2.96 -2.32 17.12
N PHE A 64 -2.57 -2.99 16.05
CA PHE A 64 -2.00 -4.33 16.08
C PHE A 64 -0.77 -4.37 15.19
N ILE A 65 0.34 -4.90 15.69
CA ILE A 65 1.53 -5.17 14.90
C ILE A 65 1.89 -6.63 15.09
N ARG A 66 2.20 -7.31 13.98
CA ARG A 66 2.62 -8.71 13.98
C ARG A 66 3.80 -8.91 13.06
N HIS A 67 4.76 -9.69 13.52
CA HIS A 67 5.95 -10.09 12.77
C HIS A 67 6.00 -11.61 12.71
N ARG A 68 6.33 -12.18 11.55
CA ARG A 68 6.44 -13.62 11.33
C ARG A 68 7.58 -13.95 10.37
N GLY A 69 8.13 -15.15 10.52
CA GLY A 69 9.21 -15.67 9.68
C GLY A 69 10.57 -15.11 10.02
N ASP A 70 11.61 -15.64 9.40
CA ASP A 70 12.99 -15.20 9.58
C ASP A 70 13.42 -14.27 8.45
N MET A 71 14.12 -13.17 8.77
CA MET A 71 14.55 -12.20 7.77
C MET A 71 15.59 -12.77 6.80
N GLU A 72 16.33 -13.79 7.21
CA GLU A 72 17.36 -14.41 6.38
C GLU A 72 17.28 -15.93 6.45
N THR A 73 17.33 -16.60 5.30
CA THR A 73 17.27 -18.06 5.21
C THR A 73 18.36 -18.72 6.05
N GLY A 74 17.96 -19.64 6.91
CA GLY A 74 18.88 -20.41 7.77
C GLY A 74 19.46 -19.65 8.96
N LYS A 75 19.04 -18.41 9.19
CA LYS A 75 19.42 -17.62 10.36
C LYS A 75 18.16 -17.20 11.12
N PRO A 76 17.94 -17.71 12.34
CA PRO A 76 16.83 -17.26 13.17
C PRO A 76 16.90 -15.74 13.41
N GLY A 77 15.81 -15.04 13.17
CA GLY A 77 15.74 -13.59 13.35
C GLY A 77 14.45 -13.01 12.84
N LEU A 78 13.45 -12.91 13.71
CA LEU A 78 12.18 -12.25 13.39
C LEU A 78 12.41 -10.76 13.08
N PRO A 79 11.64 -10.17 12.17
CA PRO A 79 11.49 -8.72 12.13
C PRO A 79 10.99 -8.20 13.48
N THR A 80 11.30 -6.95 13.77
CA THR A 80 10.89 -6.27 15.00
C THR A 80 10.31 -4.90 14.68
N ASP A 81 9.75 -4.22 15.67
CA ASP A 81 9.29 -2.84 15.55
C ASP A 81 10.41 -1.87 15.12
N ALA A 82 11.68 -2.24 15.32
CA ALA A 82 12.82 -1.46 14.89
C ALA A 82 13.28 -1.76 13.46
N THR A 83 12.78 -2.82 12.83
CA THR A 83 13.16 -3.21 11.46
C THR A 83 12.72 -2.14 10.47
N LEU A 84 13.67 -1.67 9.67
CA LEU A 84 13.42 -0.77 8.55
C LEU A 84 13.14 -1.57 7.28
N TYR A 85 12.15 -1.14 6.54
CA TYR A 85 11.82 -1.70 5.23
C TYR A 85 11.82 -0.62 4.17
N GLU A 86 12.25 -0.96 2.96
CA GLU A 86 12.01 -0.13 1.78
C GLU A 86 10.54 -0.28 1.37
N ILE A 87 9.77 0.82 1.44
CA ILE A 87 8.32 0.78 1.15
C ILE A 87 8.00 1.02 -0.33
N GLY A 88 9.04 1.14 -1.17
CA GLY A 88 8.89 1.28 -2.61
C GLY A 88 7.92 2.40 -3.01
N SER A 89 7.10 2.12 -3.99
CA SER A 89 6.13 3.10 -4.54
C SER A 89 5.11 3.63 -3.54
N LEU A 90 4.97 3.03 -2.36
CA LEU A 90 4.16 3.61 -1.29
C LEU A 90 4.69 5.00 -0.87
N SER A 91 5.99 5.28 -1.10
CA SER A 91 6.61 6.61 -0.96
C SER A 91 5.82 7.71 -1.66
N LYS A 92 5.14 7.39 -2.77
CA LYS A 92 4.35 8.34 -3.56
C LYS A 92 3.17 8.92 -2.78
N THR A 93 2.51 8.10 -1.95
CA THR A 93 1.39 8.58 -1.13
C THR A 93 1.85 9.60 -0.09
N LEU A 94 3.08 9.45 0.41
CA LEU A 94 3.69 10.42 1.32
C LEU A 94 3.99 11.75 0.61
N ALA A 95 4.52 11.69 -0.62
CA ALA A 95 4.71 12.87 -1.46
C ALA A 95 3.36 13.54 -1.81
N GLY A 96 2.33 12.74 -2.10
CA GLY A 96 0.96 13.20 -2.33
C GLY A 96 0.39 13.94 -1.12
N THR A 97 0.62 13.43 0.09
CA THR A 97 0.21 14.08 1.35
C THR A 97 0.87 15.45 1.52
N LEU A 98 2.18 15.56 1.24
CA LEU A 98 2.88 16.85 1.28
C LEU A 98 2.33 17.82 0.21
N MET A 99 2.00 17.32 -0.98
CA MET A 99 1.45 18.15 -2.05
C MET A 99 0.02 18.61 -1.70
N ALA A 100 -0.80 17.76 -1.07
CA ALA A 100 -2.12 18.15 -0.56
C ALA A 100 -2.01 19.29 0.47
N ASN A 101 -1.02 19.21 1.37
CA ASN A 101 -0.73 20.29 2.30
C ASN A 101 -0.31 21.58 1.56
N ALA A 102 0.56 21.49 0.55
CA ALA A 102 1.00 22.64 -0.24
C ALA A 102 -0.16 23.32 -0.99
N VAL A 103 -1.14 22.54 -1.47
CA VAL A 103 -2.36 23.04 -2.09
C VAL A 103 -3.22 23.78 -1.08
N LEU A 104 -3.44 23.23 0.11
CA LEU A 104 -4.23 23.87 1.17
C LEU A 104 -3.55 25.13 1.71
N GLU A 105 -2.24 25.20 1.72
CA GLU A 105 -1.46 26.40 2.06
C GLU A 105 -1.39 27.43 0.91
N HIS A 106 -2.04 27.16 -0.21
CA HIS A 106 -2.02 28.00 -1.42
C HIS A 106 -0.61 28.27 -1.98
N LYS A 107 0.33 27.38 -1.73
CA LYS A 107 1.70 27.43 -2.30
C LYS A 107 1.75 26.90 -3.73
N VAL A 108 0.79 26.03 -4.07
CA VAL A 108 0.66 25.36 -5.36
C VAL A 108 -0.83 25.29 -5.71
N SER A 109 -1.16 25.51 -6.98
CA SER A 109 -2.48 25.18 -7.53
C SER A 109 -2.40 23.89 -8.34
N LEU A 110 -3.44 23.06 -8.28
CA LEU A 110 -3.53 21.86 -9.11
C LEU A 110 -3.53 22.17 -10.61
N ASP A 111 -3.92 23.36 -10.99
CA ASP A 111 -3.98 23.82 -12.38
C ASP A 111 -2.71 24.53 -12.84
N ASP A 112 -1.74 24.71 -11.96
CA ASP A 112 -0.45 25.31 -12.31
C ASP A 112 0.29 24.45 -13.36
N ASP A 113 0.85 25.12 -14.33
CA ASP A 113 1.78 24.56 -15.30
C ASP A 113 3.08 24.19 -14.57
N VAL A 114 3.49 22.93 -14.65
CA VAL A 114 4.69 22.44 -13.94
C VAL A 114 5.96 23.21 -14.29
N ARG A 115 6.00 23.81 -15.49
CA ARG A 115 7.14 24.60 -15.98
C ARG A 115 7.43 25.84 -15.13
N GLN A 116 6.43 26.37 -14.40
CA GLN A 116 6.63 27.52 -13.49
C GLN A 116 7.59 27.22 -12.35
N TYR A 117 7.79 25.96 -12.04
CA TYR A 117 8.62 25.50 -10.93
C TYR A 117 10.00 25.03 -11.39
N LEU A 118 10.28 25.09 -12.70
CA LEU A 118 11.53 24.63 -13.29
C LEU A 118 12.45 25.81 -13.63
N GLN A 119 13.74 25.55 -13.56
CA GLN A 119 14.72 26.51 -14.05
C GLN A 119 15.03 26.22 -15.52
N GLY A 120 14.94 27.24 -16.38
CA GLY A 120 15.14 27.09 -17.82
C GLY A 120 13.83 26.91 -18.58
N ASP A 121 13.95 26.66 -19.87
CA ASP A 121 12.81 26.52 -20.78
C ASP A 121 12.54 25.02 -21.08
N TYR A 122 11.29 24.58 -20.88
CA TYR A 122 10.84 23.23 -21.13
C TYR A 122 9.66 23.20 -22.11
N PRO A 123 9.86 23.61 -23.37
CA PRO A 123 8.78 23.66 -24.37
C PRO A 123 8.20 22.27 -24.68
N ASN A 124 8.91 21.20 -24.33
CA ASN A 124 8.55 19.81 -24.50
C ASN A 124 7.50 19.31 -23.47
N LEU A 125 7.34 19.96 -22.31
CA LEU A 125 6.42 19.53 -21.25
C LEU A 125 4.97 19.99 -21.53
N GLN A 126 4.54 19.75 -22.75
CA GLN A 126 3.20 20.05 -23.26
C GLN A 126 2.85 19.14 -24.45
N TYR A 127 1.59 19.09 -24.82
CA TYR A 127 1.12 18.50 -26.05
C TYR A 127 0.21 19.44 -26.79
N LYS A 128 0.61 19.91 -28.00
CA LYS A 128 -0.18 20.84 -28.85
C LYS A 128 -0.67 22.09 -28.11
N GLY A 129 0.14 22.65 -27.24
CA GLY A 129 -0.18 23.83 -26.43
C GLY A 129 -0.78 23.53 -25.04
N GLU A 130 -1.23 22.31 -24.78
CA GLU A 130 -1.74 21.91 -23.47
C GLU A 130 -0.59 21.50 -22.56
N PRO A 131 -0.32 22.25 -21.46
CA PRO A 131 0.81 21.98 -20.58
C PRO A 131 0.52 20.80 -19.64
N ILE A 132 1.59 20.17 -19.15
CA ILE A 132 1.49 19.31 -17.98
C ILE A 132 1.21 20.19 -16.76
N ARG A 133 0.14 19.85 -16.01
CA ARG A 133 -0.25 20.52 -14.76
C ARG A 133 0.07 19.65 -13.55
N ILE A 134 0.10 20.27 -12.37
CA ILE A 134 0.32 19.56 -11.09
C ILE A 134 -0.62 18.36 -10.96
N ARG A 135 -1.93 18.53 -11.21
CA ARG A 135 -2.91 17.43 -11.14
C ARG A 135 -2.55 16.24 -12.02
N HIS A 136 -1.90 16.47 -13.17
CA HIS A 136 -1.51 15.41 -14.09
C HIS A 136 -0.35 14.55 -13.53
N LEU A 137 0.55 15.14 -12.76
CA LEU A 137 1.59 14.40 -12.04
C LEU A 137 0.96 13.49 -10.98
N LEU A 138 0.07 14.07 -10.15
CA LEU A 138 -0.56 13.41 -8.99
C LEU A 138 -1.58 12.32 -9.36
N SER A 139 -2.02 12.28 -10.61
CA SER A 139 -2.97 11.29 -11.12
C SER A 139 -2.35 10.33 -12.16
N HIS A 140 -1.04 10.40 -12.40
CA HIS A 140 -0.38 9.60 -13.43
C HIS A 140 -0.96 9.76 -14.84
N THR A 141 -1.34 11.00 -15.18
CA THR A 141 -1.90 11.34 -16.50
C THR A 141 -1.07 12.40 -17.23
N SER A 142 0.17 12.63 -16.79
CA SER A 142 1.08 13.63 -17.37
C SER A 142 1.62 13.25 -18.76
N GLY A 143 1.67 11.96 -19.08
CA GLY A 143 2.36 11.45 -20.27
C GLY A 143 3.87 11.35 -20.13
N LEU A 144 4.43 11.67 -18.96
CA LEU A 144 5.85 11.42 -18.64
C LEU A 144 6.12 9.92 -18.59
N PRO A 145 7.35 9.48 -18.94
CA PRO A 145 7.74 8.07 -18.83
C PRO A 145 7.68 7.60 -17.37
N ASN A 146 7.64 6.27 -17.18
CA ASN A 146 7.70 5.74 -15.81
C ASN A 146 8.99 6.16 -15.11
N MET A 147 10.13 5.94 -15.72
CA MET A 147 11.44 6.26 -15.14
C MET A 147 12.26 7.18 -16.07
N LEU A 148 13.13 7.96 -15.47
CA LEU A 148 14.27 8.58 -16.13
C LEU A 148 15.55 8.10 -15.43
N PRO A 149 16.63 7.75 -16.15
CA PRO A 149 16.71 7.75 -17.62
C PRO A 149 15.83 6.67 -18.25
N GLU A 150 15.49 6.86 -19.53
CA GLU A 150 14.57 5.98 -20.29
C GLU A 150 14.99 4.50 -20.27
N ARG A 151 16.29 4.22 -20.27
CA ARG A 151 16.83 2.85 -20.20
C ARG A 151 16.37 2.07 -18.97
N ALA A 152 15.99 2.73 -17.87
CA ALA A 152 15.46 2.05 -16.68
C ALA A 152 14.10 1.39 -16.96
N ASN A 153 13.31 1.92 -17.90
CA ASN A 153 12.04 1.32 -18.28
C ASN A 153 12.21 -0.04 -18.96
N THR A 154 13.30 -0.22 -19.72
CA THR A 154 13.63 -1.51 -20.34
C THR A 154 13.97 -2.56 -19.28
N VAL A 155 14.72 -2.18 -18.25
CA VAL A 155 15.05 -3.06 -17.11
C VAL A 155 13.78 -3.44 -16.33
N LEU A 156 12.91 -2.48 -16.08
CA LEU A 156 11.67 -2.70 -15.32
C LEU A 156 10.57 -3.40 -16.11
N ALA A 157 10.71 -3.56 -17.43
CA ALA A 157 9.76 -4.30 -18.25
C ALA A 157 9.72 -5.80 -17.87
N ASP A 158 10.83 -6.35 -17.40
CA ASP A 158 10.90 -7.66 -16.74
C ASP A 158 11.44 -7.47 -15.32
N PHE A 159 10.56 -6.98 -14.44
CA PHE A 159 10.93 -6.71 -13.05
C PHE A 159 11.43 -7.95 -12.32
N THR A 160 11.02 -9.15 -12.72
CA THR A 160 11.36 -10.40 -12.03
C THR A 160 12.71 -10.99 -12.44
N ASP A 161 13.37 -10.47 -13.48
CA ASP A 161 14.72 -10.90 -13.89
C ASP A 161 15.71 -10.68 -12.72
N HIS A 162 16.49 -11.72 -12.41
CA HIS A 162 17.48 -11.68 -11.32
C HIS A 162 18.57 -10.61 -11.51
N ARG A 163 18.76 -10.13 -12.75
CA ARG A 163 19.72 -9.04 -13.06
C ARG A 163 19.18 -7.66 -12.71
N THR A 164 17.86 -7.51 -12.60
CA THR A 164 17.19 -6.21 -12.37
C THR A 164 17.81 -5.38 -11.24
N PRO A 165 18.09 -5.93 -10.03
CA PRO A 165 18.71 -5.13 -8.97
C PRO A 165 20.07 -4.57 -9.37
N GLY A 166 20.94 -5.39 -9.99
CA GLY A 166 22.27 -4.98 -10.44
C GLY A 166 22.22 -3.94 -11.56
N GLU A 167 21.32 -4.11 -12.52
CA GLU A 167 21.13 -3.17 -13.63
C GLU A 167 20.59 -1.82 -13.14
N LEU A 168 19.67 -1.79 -12.18
CA LEU A 168 19.20 -0.55 -11.55
C LEU A 168 20.33 0.16 -10.81
N HIS A 169 21.20 -0.59 -10.11
CA HIS A 169 22.39 0.01 -9.49
C HIS A 169 23.37 0.59 -10.51
N ALA A 170 23.59 -0.09 -11.62
CA ALA A 170 24.44 0.43 -12.71
C ALA A 170 23.85 1.70 -13.35
N ILE A 171 22.52 1.82 -13.40
CA ILE A 171 21.84 3.00 -13.95
C ILE A 171 21.90 4.17 -12.97
N TYR A 172 21.54 3.96 -11.71
CA TYR A 172 21.33 5.04 -10.74
C TYR A 172 22.54 5.35 -9.85
N GLY A 173 23.59 4.54 -9.89
CA GLY A 173 24.78 4.74 -9.04
C GLY A 173 25.45 6.11 -9.19
N HIS A 174 25.25 6.78 -10.33
CA HIS A 174 25.78 8.13 -10.61
C HIS A 174 24.72 9.07 -11.20
N TYR A 175 23.43 8.70 -11.14
CA TYR A 175 22.33 9.47 -11.70
C TYR A 175 21.72 10.39 -10.66
N GLY A 176 21.99 11.68 -10.81
CA GLY A 176 21.54 12.70 -9.87
C GLY A 176 20.45 13.63 -10.43
N LYS A 177 20.12 14.66 -9.66
CA LYS A 177 19.12 15.67 -10.04
C LYS A 177 19.45 16.36 -11.35
N SER A 178 20.73 16.65 -11.61
CA SER A 178 21.20 17.28 -12.86
C SER A 178 20.93 16.39 -14.08
N ASP A 179 21.19 15.08 -13.95
CA ASP A 179 20.95 14.12 -15.02
C ASP A 179 19.45 13.96 -15.28
N PHE A 180 18.65 13.95 -14.22
CA PHE A 180 17.20 13.93 -14.33
C PHE A 180 16.65 15.10 -15.15
N PHE A 181 17.12 16.33 -14.89
CA PHE A 181 16.68 17.49 -15.66
C PHE A 181 17.17 17.47 -17.10
N LYS A 182 18.38 16.98 -17.35
CA LYS A 182 18.87 16.77 -18.70
C LYS A 182 17.99 15.79 -19.49
N ASP A 183 17.64 14.68 -18.88
CA ASP A 183 16.77 13.70 -19.52
C ASP A 183 15.33 14.21 -19.66
N LEU A 184 14.83 14.98 -18.69
CA LEU A 184 13.52 15.62 -18.76
C LEU A 184 13.38 16.57 -19.96
N HIS A 185 14.46 17.26 -20.35
CA HIS A 185 14.47 18.06 -21.58
C HIS A 185 14.34 17.24 -22.86
N ALA A 186 14.73 15.98 -22.83
CA ALA A 186 14.65 15.08 -23.97
C ALA A 186 13.32 14.30 -24.07
N VAL A 187 12.46 14.41 -23.04
CA VAL A 187 11.15 13.73 -23.05
C VAL A 187 10.25 14.34 -24.12
N GLU A 188 9.57 13.49 -24.88
CA GLU A 188 8.50 13.89 -25.80
C GLU A 188 7.13 13.48 -25.26
N ILE A 189 6.23 14.45 -25.10
CA ILE A 189 4.86 14.19 -24.66
C ILE A 189 4.03 13.85 -25.89
N GLY A 190 3.73 12.55 -26.07
CA GLY A 190 3.04 12.01 -27.26
C GLY A 190 1.52 12.12 -27.23
N ARG A 191 0.90 12.61 -26.13
CA ARG A 191 -0.56 12.67 -25.95
C ARG A 191 -0.96 13.78 -25.00
N ALA A 192 -2.23 14.20 -25.07
CA ALA A 192 -2.76 15.27 -24.22
C ALA A 192 -2.71 14.84 -22.73
N PRO A 193 -2.08 15.64 -21.84
CA PRO A 193 -2.10 15.39 -20.41
C PRO A 193 -3.53 15.38 -19.84
N GLY A 194 -3.75 14.58 -18.81
CA GLY A 194 -5.03 14.51 -18.09
C GLY A 194 -6.03 13.49 -18.61
N LYS A 195 -5.73 12.75 -19.69
CA LYS A 195 -6.68 11.80 -20.30
C LYS A 195 -6.35 10.34 -19.99
N ASP A 196 -5.15 9.93 -20.31
CA ASP A 196 -4.77 8.53 -20.27
C ASP A 196 -3.88 8.24 -19.05
N TYR A 197 -4.16 7.13 -18.38
CA TYR A 197 -3.30 6.65 -17.32
C TYR A 197 -1.95 6.18 -17.87
N ALA A 198 -0.87 6.69 -17.29
CA ALA A 198 0.49 6.21 -17.51
C ALA A 198 1.29 6.40 -16.23
N TYR A 199 1.44 5.33 -15.49
CA TYR A 199 2.21 5.36 -14.24
C TYR A 199 3.59 5.99 -14.45
N SER A 200 3.91 6.99 -13.63
CA SER A 200 5.15 7.74 -13.77
C SER A 200 5.80 8.02 -12.41
N SER A 201 6.92 7.35 -12.17
CA SER A 201 7.84 7.66 -11.08
C SER A 201 8.59 8.96 -11.36
N ALA A 202 8.94 9.23 -12.63
CA ALA A 202 9.54 10.51 -13.04
C ALA A 202 8.63 11.69 -12.68
N GLY A 203 7.30 11.55 -12.85
CA GLY A 203 6.33 12.55 -12.40
C GLY A 203 6.33 12.76 -10.89
N THR A 204 6.59 11.71 -10.11
CA THR A 204 6.69 11.82 -8.65
C THR A 204 8.00 12.46 -8.20
N GLU A 205 9.13 12.14 -8.84
CA GLU A 205 10.41 12.83 -8.59
C GLU A 205 10.29 14.34 -8.91
N LEU A 206 9.59 14.68 -10.01
CA LEU A 206 9.28 16.07 -10.35
C LEU A 206 8.38 16.74 -9.30
N THR A 207 7.40 16.01 -8.75
CA THR A 207 6.56 16.50 -7.64
C THR A 207 7.40 16.85 -6.41
N ALA A 208 8.40 16.04 -6.07
CA ALA A 208 9.32 16.36 -4.97
C ALA A 208 10.18 17.60 -5.25
N HIS A 209 10.63 17.78 -6.48
CA HIS A 209 11.32 19.01 -6.88
C HIS A 209 10.43 20.25 -6.71
N ILE A 210 9.17 20.18 -7.11
CA ILE A 210 8.22 21.28 -6.95
C ILE A 210 8.03 21.60 -5.46
N LEU A 211 7.90 20.60 -4.61
CA LEU A 211 7.83 20.77 -3.15
C LEU A 211 9.10 21.45 -2.61
N GLU A 212 10.32 21.04 -3.02
CA GLU A 212 11.56 21.73 -2.66
C GLU A 212 11.54 23.22 -3.06
N THR A 213 11.05 23.50 -4.27
CA THR A 213 11.01 24.85 -4.82
C THR A 213 10.09 25.77 -4.02
N VAL A 214 8.88 25.30 -3.68
CA VAL A 214 7.88 26.14 -3.00
C VAL A 214 8.12 26.28 -1.50
N TYR A 215 8.71 25.26 -0.87
CA TYR A 215 9.09 25.31 0.56
C TYR A 215 10.52 25.81 0.82
N LYS A 216 11.35 25.92 -0.23
CA LYS A 216 12.79 26.28 -0.14
C LYS A 216 13.55 25.41 0.86
N ARG A 217 13.27 24.13 0.86
CA ARG A 217 13.81 23.12 1.77
C ARG A 217 13.96 21.80 1.03
N ASP A 218 14.97 21.01 1.33
CA ASP A 218 15.17 19.70 0.72
C ASP A 218 14.01 18.75 1.03
N TYR A 219 13.68 17.86 0.09
CA TYR A 219 12.54 16.98 0.17
C TYR A 219 12.61 16.02 1.38
N ALA A 220 13.79 15.51 1.69
CA ALA A 220 13.96 14.60 2.83
C ALA A 220 13.63 15.29 4.16
N SER A 221 14.05 16.55 4.31
CA SER A 221 13.73 17.36 5.49
C SER A 221 12.26 17.77 5.54
N LEU A 222 11.64 18.06 4.39
CA LEU A 222 10.22 18.34 4.29
C LEU A 222 9.41 17.12 4.72
N LEU A 223 9.72 15.96 4.16
CA LEU A 223 9.03 14.71 4.43
C LEU A 223 9.08 14.35 5.93
N ARG A 224 10.29 14.34 6.49
CA ARG A 224 10.49 14.00 7.91
C ARG A 224 9.86 15.01 8.84
N GLY A 225 9.99 16.31 8.55
CA GLY A 225 9.42 17.36 9.37
C GLY A 225 7.90 17.30 9.37
N TYR A 226 7.29 17.31 8.20
CA TYR A 226 5.83 17.32 8.09
C TYR A 226 5.17 16.07 8.68
N LEU A 227 5.61 14.87 8.29
CA LEU A 227 5.03 13.63 8.79
C LEU A 227 5.46 13.31 10.24
N GLY A 228 6.62 13.80 10.67
CA GLY A 228 7.02 13.77 12.08
C GLY A 228 6.07 14.55 12.96
N ASP A 229 5.72 15.76 12.56
CA ASP A 229 4.83 16.66 13.30
C ASP A 229 3.36 16.25 13.21
N SER A 230 2.88 15.91 11.98
CA SER A 230 1.46 15.68 11.71
C SER A 230 1.00 14.25 12.00
N ALA A 231 1.88 13.27 11.82
CA ALA A 231 1.56 11.84 11.96
C ALA A 231 2.45 11.10 12.97
N ALA A 232 3.36 11.81 13.66
CA ALA A 232 4.35 11.24 14.57
C ALA A 232 5.27 10.16 13.93
N MET A 233 5.50 10.21 12.62
CA MET A 233 6.35 9.28 11.86
C MET A 233 7.82 9.72 11.95
N THR A 234 8.47 9.47 13.05
CA THR A 234 9.83 9.95 13.32
C THR A 234 10.93 9.04 12.75
N GLY A 235 10.58 7.82 12.36
CA GLY A 235 11.50 6.81 11.84
C GLY A 235 11.69 6.83 10.30
N LEU A 236 11.05 7.75 9.56
CA LEU A 236 11.18 7.82 8.11
C LEU A 236 12.60 8.18 7.67
N ARG A 237 13.11 7.46 6.67
CA ARG A 237 14.44 7.69 6.08
C ARG A 237 14.38 7.60 4.56
N LEU A 238 15.10 8.48 3.88
CA LEU A 238 15.41 8.36 2.45
C LEU A 238 16.79 7.73 2.25
N THR A 239 17.76 8.16 3.07
CA THR A 239 19.09 7.59 3.15
C THR A 239 19.32 7.06 4.56
N LEU A 240 20.12 6.02 4.70
CA LEU A 240 20.45 5.40 5.99
C LEU A 240 21.88 5.76 6.41
N GLY A 241 22.05 6.08 7.69
CA GLY A 241 23.38 6.03 8.31
C GLY A 241 23.78 4.59 8.65
N ASP A 242 25.04 4.40 9.10
CA ASP A 242 25.60 3.07 9.35
C ASP A 242 24.76 2.25 10.37
N ASP A 243 24.37 2.85 11.48
CA ASP A 243 23.55 2.21 12.49
C ASP A 243 22.14 1.85 11.99
N GLU A 244 21.59 2.69 11.11
CA GLU A 244 20.26 2.45 10.53
C GLU A 244 20.32 1.37 9.46
N ALA A 245 21.41 1.28 8.71
CA ALA A 245 21.64 0.23 7.72
C ALA A 245 21.65 -1.17 8.35
N LEU A 246 22.09 -1.31 9.61
CA LEU A 246 22.04 -2.56 10.36
C LEU A 246 20.60 -3.02 10.69
N ARG A 247 19.63 -2.10 10.67
CA ARG A 247 18.23 -2.38 10.92
C ARG A 247 17.42 -2.62 9.65
N LEU A 248 18.03 -2.44 8.48
CA LEU A 248 17.36 -2.66 7.20
C LEU A 248 17.12 -4.15 6.99
N ALA A 249 15.88 -4.54 6.76
CA ALA A 249 15.51 -5.93 6.50
C ALA A 249 16.37 -6.51 5.39
N VAL A 250 16.89 -7.71 5.56
CA VAL A 250 17.47 -8.50 4.46
C VAL A 250 16.35 -8.77 3.46
N GLY A 251 16.60 -8.61 2.17
CA GLY A 251 15.54 -8.72 1.17
C GLY A 251 15.94 -9.56 -0.04
N TYR A 252 14.94 -10.15 -0.67
CA TYR A 252 15.08 -11.12 -1.75
C TYR A 252 14.29 -10.68 -2.98
N HIS A 253 14.86 -10.93 -4.14
CA HIS A 253 14.27 -10.55 -5.42
C HIS A 253 13.69 -11.75 -6.16
N SER A 254 12.39 -11.70 -6.43
CA SER A 254 11.70 -12.77 -7.16
C SER A 254 11.91 -14.15 -6.50
N ASP A 255 12.30 -15.16 -7.27
CA ASP A 255 12.64 -16.50 -6.76
C ASP A 255 14.15 -16.71 -6.53
N ASN A 256 14.93 -15.62 -6.52
CA ASN A 256 16.37 -15.69 -6.24
C ASN A 256 16.60 -15.97 -4.74
N PRO A 257 17.24 -17.09 -4.38
CA PRO A 257 17.50 -17.43 -2.98
C PRO A 257 18.59 -16.58 -2.32
N VAL A 258 19.28 -15.74 -3.10
CA VAL A 258 20.36 -14.89 -2.61
C VAL A 258 19.82 -13.52 -2.26
N PRO A 259 20.13 -12.97 -1.05
CA PRO A 259 19.75 -11.61 -0.71
C PRO A 259 20.24 -10.59 -1.73
N THR A 260 19.40 -9.62 -2.06
CA THR A 260 19.74 -8.55 -3.00
C THR A 260 20.10 -7.24 -2.30
N THR A 261 20.80 -6.36 -3.02
CA THR A 261 21.18 -5.04 -2.54
C THR A 261 19.97 -4.11 -2.41
N PRO A 262 20.02 -3.09 -1.52
CA PRO A 262 18.99 -2.05 -1.42
C PRO A 262 18.75 -1.34 -2.75
N MET A 263 17.56 -0.78 -2.93
CA MET A 263 17.25 0.06 -4.09
C MET A 263 18.23 1.24 -4.17
N PRO A 264 18.85 1.51 -5.33
CA PRO A 264 19.72 2.67 -5.48
C PRO A 264 18.94 3.98 -5.26
N GLN A 265 19.66 5.03 -4.84
CA GLN A 265 19.04 6.32 -4.58
C GLN A 265 18.56 6.96 -5.88
N LEU A 266 17.27 7.27 -5.94
CA LEU A 266 16.67 8.10 -6.99
C LEU A 266 16.91 9.60 -6.69
N PRO A 267 16.78 10.50 -7.67
CA PRO A 267 17.16 11.92 -7.52
C PRO A 267 16.60 12.64 -6.29
N TRP A 268 15.33 12.41 -5.95
CA TRP A 268 14.69 12.88 -4.72
C TRP A 268 14.26 11.72 -3.82
N GLY A 269 14.13 10.52 -4.36
CA GLY A 269 13.68 9.34 -3.66
C GLY A 269 12.20 9.32 -3.34
N ALA A 270 11.42 10.25 -3.88
CA ALA A 270 10.00 10.38 -3.61
C ALA A 270 9.17 9.25 -4.22
N SER A 271 9.66 8.67 -5.29
CA SER A 271 8.93 7.61 -6.01
C SER A 271 9.17 6.21 -5.46
N GLY A 272 10.21 5.99 -4.62
CA GLY A 272 10.50 4.63 -4.18
C GLY A 272 11.55 4.42 -3.09
N ASN A 273 12.21 5.45 -2.57
CA ASN A 273 13.34 5.27 -1.63
C ASN A 273 13.01 5.45 -0.16
N VAL A 274 11.77 5.72 0.22
CA VAL A 274 11.45 5.85 1.64
C VAL A 274 11.61 4.49 2.34
N LYS A 275 12.28 4.52 3.49
CA LYS A 275 12.38 3.43 4.45
C LYS A 275 11.54 3.80 5.67
N ALA A 276 10.75 2.87 6.16
CA ALA A 276 9.89 3.04 7.32
C ALA A 276 9.88 1.78 8.18
N THR A 277 9.56 1.95 9.45
CA THR A 277 9.21 0.83 10.34
C THR A 277 7.70 0.55 10.26
N VAL A 278 7.28 -0.63 10.70
CA VAL A 278 5.84 -0.93 10.79
C VAL A 278 5.12 -0.01 11.79
N PRO A 279 5.69 0.32 12.96
CA PRO A 279 5.10 1.34 13.82
C PRO A 279 4.90 2.71 13.16
N ASP A 280 5.84 3.18 12.30
CA ASP A 280 5.61 4.43 11.55
C ASP A 280 4.45 4.29 10.55
N MET A 281 4.33 3.14 9.89
CA MET A 281 3.22 2.90 8.97
C MET A 281 1.87 2.79 9.70
N VAL A 282 1.83 2.22 10.90
CA VAL A 282 0.62 2.21 11.75
C VAL A 282 0.22 3.65 12.13
N LYS A 283 1.17 4.53 12.45
CA LYS A 283 0.91 5.95 12.67
C LYS A 283 0.36 6.63 11.41
N TYR A 284 0.88 6.26 10.23
CA TYR A 284 0.36 6.75 8.96
C TYR A 284 -1.08 6.26 8.70
N LEU A 285 -1.40 4.98 9.00
CA LEU A 285 -2.77 4.49 8.96
C LEU A 285 -3.71 5.32 9.85
N ARG A 286 -3.30 5.60 11.08
CA ARG A 286 -4.09 6.45 11.99
C ARG A 286 -4.29 7.87 11.43
N PHE A 287 -3.23 8.48 10.89
CA PHE A 287 -3.31 9.79 10.26
C PHE A 287 -4.31 9.79 9.10
N GLN A 288 -4.28 8.76 8.24
CA GLN A 288 -5.21 8.63 7.13
C GLN A 288 -6.66 8.40 7.59
N LEU A 289 -6.88 7.59 8.63
CA LEU A 289 -8.21 7.32 9.19
C LEU A 289 -8.79 8.53 9.95
N ALA A 290 -7.95 9.37 10.54
CA ALA A 290 -8.40 10.59 11.20
C ALA A 290 -9.05 11.60 10.24
N ASN A 291 -8.84 11.45 8.94
CA ASN A 291 -9.48 12.20 7.87
C ASN A 291 -9.49 13.72 8.06
N GLY A 292 -8.37 14.27 8.56
CA GLY A 292 -8.21 15.72 8.66
C GLY A 292 -8.12 16.40 7.28
N PRO A 293 -8.12 17.75 7.20
CA PRO A 293 -8.23 18.48 5.93
C PRO A 293 -7.20 18.07 4.87
N VAL A 294 -5.96 17.76 5.25
CA VAL A 294 -4.92 17.31 4.32
C VAL A 294 -5.21 15.91 3.79
N VAL A 295 -5.76 15.03 4.61
CA VAL A 295 -6.16 13.68 4.19
C VAL A 295 -7.37 13.76 3.27
N GLU A 296 -8.37 14.55 3.61
CA GLU A 296 -9.55 14.77 2.77
C GLU A 296 -9.13 15.29 1.38
N GLU A 297 -8.23 16.29 1.33
CA GLU A 297 -7.68 16.76 0.06
C GLU A 297 -6.88 15.67 -0.66
N SER A 298 -6.02 14.92 0.03
CA SER A 298 -5.21 13.85 -0.58
C SER A 298 -6.03 12.66 -1.08
N HIS A 299 -7.23 12.47 -0.57
CA HIS A 299 -8.18 11.45 -1.00
C HIS A 299 -9.18 11.95 -2.05
N ARG A 300 -9.08 13.22 -2.48
CA ARG A 300 -9.94 13.78 -3.50
C ARG A 300 -9.60 13.20 -4.89
N PRO A 301 -10.56 12.63 -5.63
CA PRO A 301 -10.33 12.18 -6.99
C PRO A 301 -9.91 13.34 -7.89
N LEU A 302 -8.76 13.23 -8.56
CA LEU A 302 -8.29 14.20 -9.55
C LEU A 302 -8.62 13.78 -10.97
N VAL A 303 -8.71 12.47 -11.20
CA VAL A 303 -9.15 11.86 -12.46
C VAL A 303 -10.02 10.65 -12.15
N LYS A 304 -11.10 10.48 -12.93
CA LYS A 304 -11.95 9.28 -12.91
C LYS A 304 -11.76 8.55 -14.23
N PHE A 305 -11.46 7.27 -14.18
CA PHE A 305 -11.32 6.42 -15.38
C PHE A 305 -12.62 5.72 -15.70
N ASP A 306 -13.40 5.37 -14.68
CA ASP A 306 -14.74 4.79 -14.78
C ASP A 306 -15.56 5.09 -13.51
N SER A 307 -16.67 4.37 -13.30
CA SER A 307 -17.53 4.53 -12.12
C SER A 307 -16.89 4.01 -10.82
N GLU A 308 -15.90 3.13 -10.94
CA GLU A 308 -15.34 2.39 -9.80
C GLU A 308 -13.89 2.77 -9.49
N PHE A 309 -13.17 3.35 -10.46
CA PHE A 309 -11.74 3.63 -10.30
C PHE A 309 -11.38 5.09 -10.59
N SER A 310 -10.68 5.69 -9.65
CA SER A 310 -10.15 7.06 -9.72
C SER A 310 -8.75 7.11 -9.15
N ILE A 311 -8.02 8.17 -9.46
CA ILE A 311 -6.72 8.48 -8.83
C ILE A 311 -6.70 9.93 -8.34
N GLY A 312 -6.15 10.13 -7.15
CA GLY A 312 -5.87 11.45 -6.58
C GLY A 312 -4.67 11.39 -5.65
N TYR A 313 -3.74 12.33 -5.84
CA TYR A 313 -2.53 12.44 -5.03
C TYR A 313 -1.77 11.10 -4.87
N PHE A 314 -1.69 10.36 -5.97
CA PHE A 314 -1.12 9.01 -6.10
C PHE A 314 -1.94 7.88 -5.45
N TRP A 315 -3.01 8.16 -4.72
CA TRP A 315 -3.87 7.12 -4.19
C TRP A 315 -4.75 6.49 -5.29
N ASN A 316 -4.80 5.17 -5.32
CA ASN A 316 -5.87 4.43 -6.00
C ASN A 316 -7.12 4.53 -5.15
N ILE A 317 -8.17 5.08 -5.73
CA ILE A 317 -9.47 5.29 -5.08
C ILE A 317 -10.45 4.36 -5.76
N VAL A 318 -10.90 3.34 -5.04
CA VAL A 318 -11.80 2.31 -5.56
C VAL A 318 -13.18 2.49 -4.93
N ALA A 319 -14.20 2.49 -5.77
CA ALA A 319 -15.61 2.55 -5.38
C ALA A 319 -16.33 1.29 -5.88
N GLY A 320 -17.55 1.07 -5.41
CA GLY A 320 -18.37 -0.06 -5.89
C GLY A 320 -18.05 -1.43 -5.26
N ASP A 321 -16.98 -1.56 -4.48
CA ASP A 321 -16.70 -2.78 -3.73
C ASP A 321 -17.77 -2.98 -2.64
N GLN A 322 -18.56 -4.05 -2.75
CA GLN A 322 -19.67 -4.29 -1.83
C GLN A 322 -19.20 -4.54 -0.40
N LEU A 323 -18.05 -5.18 -0.23
CA LEU A 323 -17.48 -5.47 1.08
C LEU A 323 -16.82 -4.22 1.67
N LYS A 324 -15.90 -3.59 0.94
CA LYS A 324 -15.06 -2.48 1.41
C LYS A 324 -15.75 -1.11 1.33
N GLY A 325 -16.73 -0.95 0.42
CA GLY A 325 -17.26 0.37 0.06
C GLY A 325 -16.25 1.17 -0.76
N VAL A 326 -16.16 2.47 -0.51
CA VAL A 326 -15.04 3.28 -1.04
C VAL A 326 -13.82 3.03 -0.18
N TYR A 327 -12.70 2.70 -0.82
CA TYR A 327 -11.42 2.53 -0.13
C TYR A 327 -10.26 3.12 -0.92
N TYR A 328 -9.16 3.38 -0.22
CA TYR A 328 -7.93 3.93 -0.78
C TYR A 328 -6.83 2.90 -0.62
N ALA A 329 -6.08 2.69 -1.68
CA ALA A 329 -5.03 1.67 -1.66
C ALA A 329 -3.81 2.11 -2.46
N HIS A 330 -2.66 1.59 -2.07
CA HIS A 330 -1.45 1.69 -2.88
C HIS A 330 -0.56 0.45 -2.68
N HIS A 331 0.14 0.06 -3.74
CA HIS A 331 1.17 -0.98 -3.73
C HIS A 331 2.55 -0.34 -3.73
N GLY A 332 3.48 -0.90 -2.96
CA GLY A 332 4.89 -0.57 -3.02
C GLY A 332 5.72 -1.81 -3.36
N GLY A 333 6.60 -1.70 -4.33
CA GLY A 333 7.53 -2.75 -4.71
C GLY A 333 8.88 -2.19 -5.09
N VAL A 334 9.92 -2.82 -4.58
CA VAL A 334 11.33 -2.67 -4.96
C VAL A 334 11.97 -4.05 -4.98
N PRO A 335 13.17 -4.22 -5.53
CA PRO A 335 13.77 -5.56 -5.69
C PRO A 335 13.88 -6.40 -4.42
N ARG A 336 13.74 -5.86 -3.24
CA ARG A 336 13.92 -6.60 -1.98
C ARG A 336 12.74 -6.59 -1.03
N SER A 337 11.65 -5.95 -1.41
CA SER A 337 10.44 -5.88 -0.57
C SER A 337 9.22 -5.52 -1.39
N GLN A 338 8.07 -5.95 -0.90
CA GLN A 338 6.76 -5.50 -1.36
C GLN A 338 5.86 -5.18 -0.19
N CYS A 339 5.00 -4.19 -0.37
CA CYS A 339 4.02 -3.80 0.63
C CYS A 339 2.71 -3.34 -0.02
N TYR A 340 1.66 -3.40 0.76
CA TYR A 340 0.37 -2.79 0.46
C TYR A 340 -0.11 -1.96 1.64
N ILE A 341 -0.82 -0.88 1.33
CA ILE A 341 -1.62 -0.11 2.28
C ILE A 341 -3.06 -0.06 1.80
N TYR A 342 -3.98 -0.25 2.73
CA TYR A 342 -5.42 -0.10 2.52
C TYR A 342 -6.02 0.76 3.61
N ILE A 343 -6.81 1.74 3.22
CA ILE A 343 -7.65 2.56 4.11
C ILE A 343 -9.09 2.27 3.74
N VAL A 344 -9.85 1.71 4.65
CA VAL A 344 -11.25 1.28 4.45
C VAL A 344 -12.13 2.03 5.45
N PRO A 345 -12.57 3.26 5.13
CA PRO A 345 -13.33 4.12 6.06
C PRO A 345 -14.61 3.48 6.58
N LYS A 346 -15.26 2.64 5.76
CA LYS A 346 -16.49 1.91 6.13
C LYS A 346 -16.36 1.17 7.47
N TYR A 347 -15.17 0.69 7.81
CA TYR A 347 -14.92 -0.07 9.03
C TYR A 347 -13.99 0.64 10.02
N ASP A 348 -13.62 1.89 9.76
CA ASP A 348 -12.52 2.55 10.49
C ASP A 348 -11.29 1.65 10.56
N LEU A 349 -10.89 1.14 9.37
CA LEU A 349 -9.88 0.10 9.19
C LEU A 349 -8.74 0.60 8.32
N GLY A 350 -7.52 0.49 8.81
CA GLY A 350 -6.28 0.65 8.07
C GLY A 350 -5.46 -0.63 8.14
N ILE A 351 -4.92 -1.07 7.02
CA ILE A 351 -4.06 -2.26 6.92
C ILE A 351 -2.77 -1.89 6.20
N PHE A 352 -1.65 -2.28 6.76
CA PHE A 352 -0.34 -2.26 6.12
C PHE A 352 0.28 -3.65 6.21
N VAL A 353 0.68 -4.21 5.08
CA VAL A 353 1.37 -5.51 5.00
C VAL A 353 2.66 -5.31 4.24
N ILE A 354 3.76 -5.82 4.77
CA ILE A 354 5.07 -5.78 4.11
C ILE A 354 5.78 -7.12 4.24
N THR A 355 6.51 -7.48 3.19
CA THR A 355 7.37 -8.65 3.16
C THR A 355 8.77 -8.24 2.72
N ASN A 356 9.77 -9.00 3.08
CA ASN A 356 11.14 -8.84 2.59
C ASN A 356 11.42 -9.65 1.32
N GLN A 357 10.39 -9.89 0.54
CA GLN A 357 10.42 -10.60 -0.73
C GLN A 357 9.64 -9.81 -1.78
N SER A 358 10.21 -9.66 -2.99
CA SER A 358 9.50 -9.12 -4.15
C SER A 358 9.05 -10.23 -5.10
N GLY A 359 8.15 -9.92 -6.03
CA GLY A 359 7.69 -10.83 -7.09
C GLY A 359 6.17 -10.97 -7.15
N ASP A 360 5.66 -11.47 -8.28
CA ASP A 360 4.22 -11.54 -8.56
C ASP A 360 3.47 -12.49 -7.62
N GLN A 361 4.09 -13.61 -7.25
CA GLN A 361 3.47 -14.57 -6.31
C GLN A 361 3.33 -13.94 -4.93
N THR A 362 4.35 -13.19 -4.49
CA THR A 362 4.33 -12.44 -3.24
C THR A 362 3.20 -11.40 -3.25
N ALA A 363 3.07 -10.63 -4.32
CA ALA A 363 2.01 -9.63 -4.45
C ALA A 363 0.61 -10.24 -4.32
N ARG A 364 0.35 -11.35 -5.02
CA ARG A 364 -0.95 -12.06 -4.94
C ARG A 364 -1.22 -12.62 -3.54
N ALA A 365 -0.22 -13.21 -2.89
CA ALA A 365 -0.37 -13.75 -1.54
C ALA A 365 -0.71 -12.65 -0.53
N MET A 366 -0.06 -11.49 -0.64
CA MET A 366 -0.34 -10.34 0.23
C MET A 366 -1.74 -9.78 0.01
N GLN A 367 -2.23 -9.71 -1.23
CA GLN A 367 -3.60 -9.30 -1.53
C GLN A 367 -4.62 -10.26 -0.90
N THR A 368 -4.41 -11.57 -1.05
CA THR A 368 -5.25 -12.59 -0.40
C THR A 368 -5.27 -12.42 1.12
N ALA A 369 -4.13 -12.14 1.74
CA ALA A 369 -4.04 -11.90 3.17
C ALA A 369 -4.85 -10.66 3.60
N ILE A 370 -4.79 -9.58 2.84
CA ILE A 370 -5.56 -8.35 3.10
C ILE A 370 -7.06 -8.62 2.93
N ASP A 371 -7.47 -9.28 1.85
CA ASP A 371 -8.89 -9.59 1.61
C ASP A 371 -9.45 -10.47 2.74
N THR A 372 -8.69 -11.46 3.19
CA THR A 372 -9.05 -12.30 4.36
C THR A 372 -9.21 -11.45 5.63
N LEU A 373 -8.34 -10.47 5.89
CA LEU A 373 -8.49 -9.57 7.05
C LEU A 373 -9.74 -8.72 6.93
N VAL A 374 -10.03 -8.18 5.75
CA VAL A 374 -11.24 -7.36 5.53
C VAL A 374 -12.50 -8.21 5.69
N GLU A 375 -12.54 -9.43 5.18
CA GLU A 375 -13.66 -10.37 5.35
C GLU A 375 -13.92 -10.64 6.84
N LYS A 376 -12.90 -10.96 7.62
CA LYS A 376 -13.03 -11.18 9.07
C LYS A 376 -13.54 -9.95 9.81
N ILE A 377 -13.09 -8.76 9.44
CA ILE A 377 -13.59 -7.50 10.00
C ILE A 377 -15.08 -7.31 9.64
N ALA A 378 -15.46 -7.56 8.39
CA ALA A 378 -16.85 -7.45 7.94
C ALA A 378 -17.78 -8.43 8.67
N GLU A 379 -17.33 -9.67 8.90
CA GLU A 379 -18.08 -10.67 9.69
C GLU A 379 -18.28 -10.20 11.14
N ARG A 380 -17.27 -9.60 11.78
CA ARG A 380 -17.35 -9.01 13.13
C ARG A 380 -18.37 -7.88 13.19
N GLU A 381 -18.33 -6.98 12.20
CA GLU A 381 -19.29 -5.87 12.12
C GLU A 381 -20.72 -6.36 11.95
N ALA A 382 -20.94 -7.37 11.10
CA ALA A 382 -22.24 -7.97 10.91
C ALA A 382 -22.77 -8.65 12.21
N ALA A 383 -21.89 -9.35 12.94
CA ALA A 383 -22.25 -9.98 14.21
C ALA A 383 -22.61 -8.94 15.28
N ALA A 384 -21.81 -7.88 15.42
CA ALA A 384 -22.08 -6.80 16.37
C ALA A 384 -23.38 -6.05 16.06
N GLY A 385 -23.68 -5.81 14.77
CA GLY A 385 -24.95 -5.23 14.33
C GLY A 385 -26.16 -6.12 14.68
N ALA A 386 -26.05 -7.44 14.52
CA ALA A 386 -27.11 -8.38 14.86
C ALA A 386 -27.40 -8.46 16.37
N GLU A 387 -26.39 -8.26 17.23
CA GLU A 387 -26.55 -8.24 18.69
C GLU A 387 -27.19 -6.93 19.19
N ALA A 388 -26.94 -5.82 18.52
CA ALA A 388 -27.53 -4.52 18.85
C ALA A 388 -29.04 -4.42 18.57
N TYR A 389 -29.61 -5.33 17.75
CA TYR A 389 -31.01 -5.42 17.40
C TYR A 389 -31.79 -6.49 18.25
N ARG A 390 -31.14 -7.18 19.18
CA ARG A 390 -31.74 -8.11 20.15
C ARG A 390 -31.84 -7.52 21.54
#